data_62518098541d9c80cc852dfd0855846e
#
_entry.id   62518098541d9c80cc852dfd0855846e
#
_cell.length_a   1.000
_cell.length_b   1.000
_cell.length_c   1.000
_cell.angle_alpha   90.00
_cell.angle_beta   90.00
_cell.angle_gamma   90.00
#
_symmetry.space_group_name_H-M   'P 1'
#
loop_
_entity.id
_entity.type
_entity.pdbx_description
1 polymer ?
#
loop_
_entity_poly.entity_id
_entity_poly.type
_entity_poly.pdbx_seq_one_letter_code
_entity_poly.pdbx_strand_id
1 'polypeptide(L)'
;VGPIYSLPSIYVSILYILYTLKNIFIKIFNEIFYNNYQWNIAYKFTSDWKNTNLSEAKTIPNPPNRYLADPFVVKKDSNHYCFVEDFDKKKKKGFISVYEINEVSCKEIGVALEESFHLSYPFLFSYNEELYMCPDTHEANEIRLYKCIEFPLKWKFAKTLIKNVSAVDTNIFYKDKKWWLLTN
;
A
#
# COMPACT_ATOMS: atom_id res chain seq x y z
N VAL A 1 22.41 -18.50 -35.71
CA VAL A 1 21.62 -18.33 -34.50
C VAL A 1 20.21 -18.76 -34.86
N GLY A 2 19.75 -19.93 -34.36
CA GLY A 2 18.41 -20.44 -34.64
C GLY A 2 17.33 -19.59 -33.94
N PRO A 3 16.06 -19.70 -34.33
CA PRO A 3 14.98 -18.95 -33.69
C PRO A 3 14.92 -19.34 -32.21
N ILE A 4 14.88 -18.33 -31.35
CA ILE A 4 14.83 -18.48 -29.89
C ILE A 4 13.50 -19.10 -29.46
N TYR A 5 12.48 -19.04 -30.29
CA TYR A 5 11.14 -19.59 -30.04
C TYR A 5 10.68 -20.43 -31.24
N SER A 6 10.14 -21.61 -30.94
CA SER A 6 9.38 -22.42 -31.90
C SER A 6 7.89 -22.28 -31.60
N LEU A 7 7.05 -22.39 -32.62
CA LEU A 7 5.60 -22.45 -32.41
C LEU A 7 5.26 -23.68 -31.56
N PRO A 8 4.40 -23.52 -30.53
CA PRO A 8 3.98 -24.67 -29.72
C PRO A 8 3.25 -25.73 -30.57
N SER A 9 3.44 -26.99 -30.25
CA SER A 9 2.67 -28.02 -30.89
C SER A 9 1.18 -27.91 -30.56
N ILE A 10 0.31 -28.48 -31.41
CA ILE A 10 -1.15 -28.47 -31.17
C ILE A 10 -1.48 -29.07 -29.80
N TYR A 11 -0.77 -30.11 -29.38
CA TYR A 11 -0.93 -30.73 -28.06
C TYR A 11 -0.63 -29.76 -26.93
N VAL A 12 0.48 -29.04 -26.99
CA VAL A 12 0.86 -28.02 -26.01
C VAL A 12 -0.15 -26.88 -25.97
N SER A 13 -0.64 -26.46 -27.14
CA SER A 13 -1.66 -25.41 -27.23
C SER A 13 -2.98 -25.82 -26.57
N ILE A 14 -3.42 -27.08 -26.78
CA ILE A 14 -4.62 -27.60 -26.12
C ILE A 14 -4.43 -27.66 -24.60
N LEU A 15 -3.30 -28.18 -24.12
CA LEU A 15 -3.00 -28.17 -22.67
C LEU A 15 -3.00 -26.79 -22.07
N TYR A 16 -2.43 -25.82 -22.76
CA TYR A 16 -2.43 -24.42 -22.31
C TYR A 16 -3.85 -23.85 -22.21
N ILE A 17 -4.71 -24.12 -23.22
CA ILE A 17 -6.10 -23.69 -23.20
C ILE A 17 -6.85 -24.33 -22.01
N LEU A 18 -6.71 -25.65 -21.82
CA LEU A 18 -7.35 -26.36 -20.71
C LEU A 18 -6.88 -25.82 -19.33
N TYR A 19 -5.58 -25.58 -19.19
CA TYR A 19 -5.02 -24.99 -17.98
C TYR A 19 -5.57 -23.56 -17.72
N THR A 20 -5.65 -22.76 -18.76
CA THR A 20 -6.20 -21.40 -18.69
C THR A 20 -7.68 -21.42 -18.30
N LEU A 21 -8.49 -22.28 -18.93
CA LEU A 21 -9.91 -22.44 -18.59
C LEU A 21 -10.09 -22.90 -17.14
N LYS A 22 -9.28 -23.86 -16.69
CA LYS A 22 -9.27 -24.28 -15.28
C LYS A 22 -9.00 -23.12 -14.34
N ASN A 23 -7.99 -22.30 -14.62
CA ASN A 23 -7.62 -21.16 -13.78
C ASN A 23 -8.72 -20.09 -13.78
N ILE A 24 -9.34 -19.82 -14.92
CA ILE A 24 -10.50 -18.91 -15.02
C ILE A 24 -11.65 -19.44 -14.16
N PHE A 25 -11.96 -20.73 -14.27
CA PHE A 25 -13.01 -21.35 -13.47
C PHE A 25 -12.73 -21.27 -11.97
N ILE A 26 -11.50 -21.58 -11.55
CA ILE A 26 -11.08 -21.47 -10.15
C ILE A 26 -11.20 -20.02 -9.68
N LYS A 27 -10.80 -19.03 -10.49
CA LYS A 27 -10.91 -17.62 -10.17
C LYS A 27 -12.37 -17.21 -9.96
N ILE A 28 -13.27 -17.56 -10.91
CA ILE A 28 -14.69 -17.26 -10.81
C ILE A 28 -15.31 -17.96 -9.59
N PHE A 29 -14.98 -19.24 -9.38
CA PHE A 29 -15.46 -19.99 -8.22
C PHE A 29 -15.03 -19.36 -6.91
N ASN A 30 -13.75 -18.99 -6.80
CA ASN A 30 -13.23 -18.29 -5.61
C ASN A 30 -13.90 -16.92 -5.41
N GLU A 31 -14.17 -16.20 -6.48
CA GLU A 31 -14.83 -14.89 -6.42
C GLU A 31 -16.28 -15.02 -5.92
N ILE A 32 -16.99 -16.07 -6.31
CA ILE A 32 -18.38 -16.34 -5.89
C ILE A 32 -18.46 -16.91 -4.47
N PHE A 33 -17.61 -17.89 -4.15
CA PHE A 33 -17.73 -18.66 -2.90
C PHE A 33 -16.74 -18.28 -1.81
N TYR A 34 -15.59 -17.65 -2.15
CA TYR A 34 -14.51 -17.30 -1.23
C TYR A 34 -14.14 -15.82 -1.30
N ASN A 35 -15.12 -14.95 -1.55
CA ASN A 35 -14.95 -13.49 -1.70
C ASN A 35 -14.38 -12.78 -0.43
N ASN A 36 -13.54 -13.46 0.35
CA ASN A 36 -13.03 -13.02 1.63
C ASN A 36 -11.51 -12.86 1.71
N TYR A 37 -10.78 -12.95 0.60
CA TYR A 37 -9.37 -12.53 0.64
C TYR A 37 -9.31 -11.01 0.75
N GLN A 38 -9.11 -10.56 1.99
CA GLN A 38 -8.93 -9.14 2.28
C GLN A 38 -7.56 -8.97 2.88
N TRP A 39 -6.89 -7.91 2.49
CA TRP A 39 -5.73 -7.45 3.22
C TRP A 39 -6.12 -7.12 4.66
N ASN A 40 -5.23 -7.47 5.58
CA ASN A 40 -5.33 -7.12 6.99
C ASN A 40 -3.97 -6.64 7.46
N ILE A 41 -3.98 -5.66 8.33
CA ILE A 41 -2.76 -5.16 8.97
C ILE A 41 -2.62 -5.81 10.34
N ALA A 42 -1.41 -6.26 10.62
CA ALA A 42 -1.02 -6.70 11.95
C ALA A 42 0.23 -5.95 12.41
N TYR A 43 0.34 -5.70 13.71
CA TYR A 43 1.48 -5.02 14.30
C TYR A 43 1.94 -5.70 15.59
N LYS A 44 3.22 -5.56 15.90
CA LYS A 44 3.81 -6.00 17.16
C LYS A 44 4.89 -5.02 17.58
N PHE A 45 4.86 -4.61 18.83
CA PHE A 45 5.97 -3.86 19.44
C PHE A 45 7.10 -4.83 19.78
N THR A 46 8.31 -4.51 19.39
CA THR A 46 9.49 -5.34 19.64
C THR A 46 10.74 -4.48 19.72
N SER A 47 11.69 -4.91 20.56
CA SER A 47 13.04 -4.34 20.61
C SER A 47 13.99 -4.99 19.60
N ASP A 48 13.67 -6.20 19.12
CA ASP A 48 14.45 -6.95 18.15
C ASP A 48 13.58 -7.43 16.99
N TRP A 49 13.53 -6.61 15.95
CA TRP A 49 12.73 -6.90 14.76
C TRP A 49 13.26 -8.09 13.94
N LYS A 50 14.57 -8.42 14.05
CA LYS A 50 15.21 -9.50 13.28
C LYS A 50 14.80 -10.89 13.78
N ASN A 51 14.57 -11.02 15.10
CA ASN A 51 14.24 -12.29 15.75
C ASN A 51 12.80 -12.31 16.29
N THR A 52 11.94 -11.41 15.80
CA THR A 52 10.57 -11.32 16.25
C THR A 52 9.69 -12.43 15.66
N ASN A 53 8.95 -13.13 16.52
CA ASN A 53 7.86 -14.02 16.12
C ASN A 53 6.57 -13.19 15.94
N LEU A 54 5.98 -13.27 14.75
CA LEU A 54 4.75 -12.55 14.41
C LEU A 54 3.45 -13.28 14.83
N SER A 55 3.52 -14.48 15.40
CA SER A 55 2.32 -15.24 15.82
C SER A 55 1.47 -14.51 16.88
N GLU A 56 2.09 -13.58 17.63
CA GLU A 56 1.43 -12.77 18.65
C GLU A 56 1.12 -11.34 18.17
N ALA A 57 1.24 -11.08 16.88
CA ALA A 57 0.92 -9.78 16.31
C ALA A 57 -0.58 -9.48 16.47
N LYS A 58 -0.91 -8.24 16.84
CA LYS A 58 -2.28 -7.75 16.94
C LYS A 58 -2.75 -7.24 15.59
N THR A 59 -3.98 -7.55 15.24
CA THR A 59 -4.59 -7.05 14.00
C THR A 59 -5.28 -5.71 14.22
N ILE A 60 -5.22 -4.83 13.24
CA ILE A 60 -6.10 -3.68 13.12
C ILE A 60 -7.37 -4.17 12.41
N PRO A 61 -8.54 -4.14 13.04
CA PRO A 61 -9.78 -4.63 12.44
C PRO A 61 -10.14 -3.82 11.18
N ASN A 62 -10.47 -4.49 10.09
CA ASN A 62 -10.98 -3.83 8.91
C ASN A 62 -12.36 -3.19 9.20
N PRO A 63 -12.59 -1.92 8.82
CA PRO A 63 -13.92 -1.32 8.93
C PRO A 63 -14.92 -2.00 7.97
N PRO A 64 -16.23 -1.88 8.22
CA PRO A 64 -17.26 -2.46 7.36
C PRO A 64 -17.12 -1.98 5.90
N ASN A 65 -17.12 -2.91 4.94
CA ASN A 65 -16.94 -2.67 3.50
C ASN A 65 -15.63 -2.00 3.10
N ARG A 66 -14.62 -1.98 3.97
CA ARG A 66 -13.27 -1.48 3.70
C ARG A 66 -12.25 -2.57 4.00
N TYR A 67 -11.04 -2.45 3.48
CA TYR A 67 -9.88 -3.19 3.96
C TYR A 67 -8.68 -2.26 4.08
N LEU A 68 -7.76 -2.63 4.96
CA LEU A 68 -6.56 -1.86 5.25
C LEU A 68 -5.33 -2.58 4.69
N ALA A 69 -4.44 -1.82 4.05
CA ALA A 69 -3.18 -2.30 3.50
C ALA A 69 -2.05 -1.27 3.69
N ASP A 70 -0.85 -1.60 3.29
CA ASP A 70 0.32 -0.74 3.19
C ASP A 70 0.62 0.10 4.44
N PRO A 71 0.90 -0.51 5.60
CA PRO A 71 1.09 0.23 6.85
C PRO A 71 2.43 0.95 6.92
N PHE A 72 2.41 2.24 7.25
CA PHE A 72 3.58 3.04 7.61
C PHE A 72 3.41 3.66 8.99
N VAL A 73 4.41 3.49 9.86
CA VAL A 73 4.31 3.94 11.26
C VAL A 73 5.21 5.15 11.51
N VAL A 74 4.63 6.16 12.14
CA VAL A 74 5.34 7.34 12.66
C VAL A 74 5.20 7.36 14.17
N LYS A 75 6.31 7.51 14.88
CA LYS A 75 6.31 7.81 16.31
C LYS A 75 6.34 9.32 16.49
N LYS A 76 5.39 9.86 17.24
CA LYS A 76 5.37 11.25 17.65
C LYS A 76 5.10 11.33 19.15
N ASP A 77 5.98 12.00 19.87
CA ASP A 77 6.00 12.00 21.32
C ASP A 77 6.06 10.55 21.87
N SER A 78 5.11 10.13 22.67
CA SER A 78 5.03 8.76 23.19
C SER A 78 4.09 7.84 22.39
N ASN A 79 3.42 8.36 21.35
CA ASN A 79 2.39 7.65 20.59
C ASN A 79 2.90 7.16 19.24
N HIS A 80 2.31 6.07 18.75
CA HIS A 80 2.59 5.53 17.43
C HIS A 80 1.35 5.66 16.55
N TYR A 81 1.54 6.19 15.35
CA TYR A 81 0.49 6.42 14.37
C TYR A 81 0.77 5.61 13.12
N CYS A 82 -0.15 4.73 12.77
CA CYS A 82 -0.09 3.87 11.61
C CYS A 82 -0.93 4.50 10.50
N PHE A 83 -0.28 4.96 9.45
CA PHE A 83 -0.91 5.41 8.21
C PHE A 83 -1.10 4.21 7.30
N VAL A 84 -2.26 4.10 6.69
CA VAL A 84 -2.64 2.91 5.93
C VAL A 84 -3.38 3.30 4.66
N GLU A 85 -3.26 2.48 3.62
CA GLU A 85 -4.28 2.45 2.59
C GLU A 85 -5.58 1.96 3.22
N ASP A 86 -6.66 2.69 3.02
CA ASP A 86 -8.01 2.35 3.44
C ASP A 86 -8.89 2.28 2.19
N PHE A 87 -9.12 1.05 1.70
CA PHE A 87 -9.82 0.82 0.45
C PHE A 87 -11.32 0.65 0.67
N ASP A 88 -12.12 1.56 0.13
CA ASP A 88 -13.57 1.48 0.10
C ASP A 88 -14.04 0.59 -1.06
N LYS A 89 -14.59 -0.58 -0.75
CA LYS A 89 -15.07 -1.56 -1.74
C LYS A 89 -16.25 -1.07 -2.55
N LYS A 90 -17.07 -0.16 -2.01
CA LYS A 90 -18.22 0.41 -2.72
C LYS A 90 -17.78 1.47 -3.72
N LYS A 91 -16.88 2.35 -3.30
CA LYS A 91 -16.30 3.39 -4.15
C LYS A 91 -15.22 2.82 -5.09
N LYS A 92 -14.69 1.62 -4.82
CA LYS A 92 -13.53 1.00 -5.49
C LYS A 92 -12.32 1.94 -5.51
N LYS A 93 -12.07 2.60 -4.40
CA LYS A 93 -11.03 3.63 -4.28
C LYS A 93 -10.39 3.59 -2.90
N GLY A 94 -9.06 3.69 -2.85
CA GLY A 94 -8.27 3.86 -1.64
C GLY A 94 -8.09 5.34 -1.28
N PHE A 95 -7.96 5.60 0.00
CA PHE A 95 -7.55 6.85 0.62
C PHE A 95 -6.65 6.54 1.81
N ILE A 96 -6.01 7.54 2.41
CA ILE A 96 -5.10 7.29 3.52
C ILE A 96 -5.78 7.61 4.86
N SER A 97 -5.89 6.59 5.72
CA SER A 97 -6.40 6.70 7.09
C SER A 97 -5.28 6.56 8.11
N VAL A 98 -5.52 7.02 9.33
CA VAL A 98 -4.58 6.96 10.45
C VAL A 98 -5.19 6.24 11.63
N TYR A 99 -4.41 5.33 12.20
CA TYR A 99 -4.72 4.61 13.43
C TYR A 99 -3.65 4.93 14.48
N GLU A 100 -4.06 5.29 15.69
CA GLU A 100 -3.18 5.30 16.84
C GLU A 100 -3.08 3.87 17.38
N ILE A 101 -1.84 3.38 17.54
CA ILE A 101 -1.57 2.02 17.97
C ILE A 101 -0.69 2.00 19.21
N ASN A 102 -0.97 1.09 20.11
CA ASN A 102 -0.14 0.81 21.29
C ASN A 102 -0.14 -0.70 21.59
N GLU A 103 0.57 -1.12 22.64
CA GLU A 103 0.66 -2.52 23.02
C GLU A 103 -0.68 -3.17 23.39
N VAL A 104 -1.70 -2.39 23.71
CA VAL A 104 -3.01 -2.89 24.20
C VAL A 104 -4.07 -2.79 23.13
N SER A 105 -4.12 -1.68 22.39
CA SER A 105 -5.24 -1.31 21.53
C SER A 105 -4.81 -0.58 20.25
N CYS A 106 -5.72 -0.51 19.30
CA CYS A 106 -5.68 0.40 18.16
C CYS A 106 -6.95 1.23 18.09
N LYS A 107 -6.85 2.46 17.64
CA LYS A 107 -7.97 3.41 17.51
C LYS A 107 -7.87 4.15 16.18
N GLU A 108 -8.93 4.11 15.38
CA GLU A 108 -9.04 4.95 14.19
C GLU A 108 -9.07 6.44 14.61
N ILE A 109 -8.18 7.24 14.05
CA ILE A 109 -8.11 8.69 14.30
C ILE A 109 -8.88 9.45 13.22
N GLY A 110 -8.80 8.99 11.97
CA GLY A 110 -9.52 9.58 10.85
C GLY A 110 -8.77 9.51 9.52
N VAL A 111 -9.33 10.18 8.54
CA VAL A 111 -8.77 10.27 7.17
C VAL A 111 -7.69 11.36 7.15
N ALA A 112 -6.48 11.00 6.73
CA ALA A 112 -5.37 11.93 6.55
C ALA A 112 -5.37 12.56 5.16
N LEU A 113 -5.60 11.76 4.12
CA LEU A 113 -5.55 12.23 2.74
C LEU A 113 -6.57 11.47 1.88
N GLU A 114 -7.40 12.21 1.17
CA GLU A 114 -8.31 11.69 0.14
C GLU A 114 -8.21 12.57 -1.11
N GLU A 115 -8.16 11.94 -2.27
CA GLU A 115 -8.13 12.59 -3.58
C GLU A 115 -9.28 12.10 -4.45
N SER A 116 -9.49 12.68 -5.62
CA SER A 116 -10.48 12.21 -6.60
C SER A 116 -10.11 10.86 -7.23
N PHE A 117 -8.86 10.43 -7.10
CA PHE A 117 -8.28 9.19 -7.59
C PHE A 117 -7.82 8.29 -6.43
N HIS A 118 -7.45 7.04 -6.75
CA HIS A 118 -6.97 6.06 -5.78
C HIS A 118 -5.65 6.48 -5.16
N LEU A 119 -5.53 6.29 -3.83
CA LEU A 119 -4.30 6.45 -3.06
C LEU A 119 -4.00 5.15 -2.31
N SER A 120 -2.74 4.72 -2.35
CA SER A 120 -2.18 3.60 -1.59
C SER A 120 -0.76 3.92 -1.12
N TYR A 121 -0.11 2.99 -0.44
CA TYR A 121 1.31 3.03 -0.09
C TYR A 121 1.77 4.39 0.48
N PRO A 122 1.29 4.84 1.64
CA PRO A 122 1.56 6.19 2.19
C PRO A 122 3.00 6.31 2.72
N PHE A 123 4.00 6.28 1.84
CA PHE A 123 5.40 6.39 2.24
C PHE A 123 5.68 7.72 2.95
N LEU A 124 6.18 7.62 4.18
CA LEU A 124 6.42 8.78 5.06
C LEU A 124 7.92 9.01 5.28
N PHE A 125 8.34 10.24 5.22
CA PHE A 125 9.70 10.64 5.59
C PHE A 125 9.74 12.05 6.17
N SER A 126 10.75 12.31 6.99
CA SER A 126 10.99 13.66 7.56
C SER A 126 12.14 14.35 6.83
N TYR A 127 11.98 15.65 6.62
CA TYR A 127 13.00 16.51 6.05
C TYR A 127 12.87 17.93 6.65
N ASN A 128 13.97 18.47 7.17
CA ASN A 128 14.00 19.79 7.84
C ASN A 128 12.90 19.94 8.92
N GLU A 129 12.78 18.94 9.79
CA GLU A 129 11.78 18.87 10.87
C GLU A 129 10.32 18.83 10.41
N GLU A 130 10.09 18.72 9.11
CA GLU A 130 8.78 18.61 8.51
C GLU A 130 8.50 17.18 8.06
N LEU A 131 7.25 16.72 8.19
CA LEU A 131 6.83 15.41 7.76
C LEU A 131 6.18 15.49 6.37
N TYR A 132 6.60 14.58 5.51
CA TYR A 132 6.11 14.44 4.14
C TYR A 132 5.55 13.05 3.90
N MET A 133 4.58 12.96 2.99
CA MET A 133 4.01 11.73 2.47
C MET A 133 4.13 11.69 0.95
N CYS A 134 4.62 10.58 0.43
CA CYS A 134 4.65 10.28 -0.99
C CYS A 134 3.81 9.03 -1.24
N PRO A 135 2.48 9.15 -1.33
CA PRO A 135 1.62 8.00 -1.60
C PRO A 135 1.68 7.60 -3.07
N ASP A 136 1.21 6.43 -3.40
CA ASP A 136 0.95 6.06 -4.77
C ASP A 136 -0.15 6.93 -5.36
N THR A 137 0.18 7.55 -6.48
CA THR A 137 -0.71 8.43 -7.23
C THR A 137 -0.72 8.08 -8.71
N HIS A 138 -0.59 6.77 -9.01
CA HIS A 138 -0.44 6.23 -10.37
C HIS A 138 -1.61 6.59 -11.28
N GLU A 139 -2.84 6.65 -10.78
CA GLU A 139 -4.01 7.06 -11.57
C GLU A 139 -3.95 8.54 -12.01
N ALA A 140 -3.20 9.38 -11.29
CA ALA A 140 -2.92 10.75 -11.72
C ALA A 140 -1.77 10.84 -12.74
N ASN A 141 -1.09 9.73 -13.08
CA ASN A 141 0.12 9.69 -13.89
C ASN A 141 1.22 10.63 -13.39
N GLU A 142 1.35 10.73 -12.07
CA GLU A 142 2.34 11.58 -11.40
C GLU A 142 2.82 10.92 -10.12
N ILE A 143 4.05 11.21 -9.70
CA ILE A 143 4.51 10.98 -8.33
C ILE A 143 4.34 12.29 -7.57
N ARG A 144 3.44 12.30 -6.59
CA ARG A 144 3.07 13.50 -5.82
C ARG A 144 3.63 13.47 -4.40
N LEU A 145 4.00 14.64 -3.91
CA LEU A 145 4.43 14.86 -2.55
C LEU A 145 3.42 15.70 -1.80
N TYR A 146 3.09 15.27 -0.58
CA TYR A 146 2.22 15.99 0.35
C TYR A 146 3.00 16.33 1.62
N LYS A 147 2.72 17.51 2.19
CA LYS A 147 3.32 17.99 3.42
C LYS A 147 2.29 17.96 4.55
N CYS A 148 2.68 17.48 5.72
CA CYS A 148 1.87 17.55 6.91
C CYS A 148 1.79 19.03 7.39
N ILE A 149 0.58 19.52 7.54
CA ILE A 149 0.31 20.88 8.05
C ILE A 149 -0.09 20.83 9.52
N GLU A 150 -0.94 19.85 9.88
CA GLU A 150 -1.35 19.61 11.26
C GLU A 150 -1.44 18.07 11.47
N PHE A 151 -0.51 17.56 12.24
CA PHE A 151 -0.39 16.12 12.46
C PHE A 151 -1.54 15.58 13.32
N PRO A 152 -2.11 14.40 12.99
CA PRO A 152 -1.75 13.53 11.88
C PRO A 152 -2.65 13.70 10.65
N LEU A 153 -3.70 14.50 10.67
CA LEU A 153 -4.81 14.45 9.73
C LEU A 153 -4.79 15.52 8.62
N LYS A 154 -4.04 16.62 8.78
CA LYS A 154 -4.09 17.68 7.76
C LYS A 154 -2.84 17.70 6.91
N TRP A 155 -3.04 17.34 5.66
CA TRP A 155 -2.00 17.28 4.64
C TRP A 155 -2.33 18.22 3.48
N LYS A 156 -1.29 18.74 2.86
CA LYS A 156 -1.42 19.63 1.70
C LYS A 156 -0.52 19.15 0.58
N PHE A 157 -1.03 19.15 -0.64
CA PHE A 157 -0.22 18.97 -1.83
C PHE A 157 0.96 19.94 -1.83
N ALA A 158 2.17 19.43 -1.93
CA ALA A 158 3.41 20.22 -1.93
C ALA A 158 3.93 20.43 -3.37
N LYS A 159 4.12 19.33 -4.09
CA LYS A 159 4.55 19.37 -5.50
C LYS A 159 4.44 18.01 -6.18
N THR A 160 4.46 18.01 -7.50
CA THR A 160 4.71 16.84 -8.33
C THR A 160 6.22 16.63 -8.46
N LEU A 161 6.71 15.44 -8.11
CA LEU A 161 8.11 15.06 -8.26
C LEU A 161 8.43 14.63 -9.68
N ILE A 162 7.60 13.76 -10.25
CA ILE A 162 7.73 13.25 -11.63
C ILE A 162 6.34 13.28 -12.28
N LYS A 163 6.28 13.74 -13.54
CA LYS A 163 5.07 13.79 -14.35
C LYS A 163 5.09 12.73 -15.44
N ASN A 164 3.92 12.39 -15.94
CA ASN A 164 3.72 11.45 -17.05
C ASN A 164 4.32 10.06 -16.76
N VAL A 165 4.16 9.60 -15.52
CA VAL A 165 4.57 8.28 -15.08
C VAL A 165 3.49 7.64 -14.23
N SER A 166 3.18 6.39 -14.53
CA SER A 166 2.34 5.54 -13.69
C SER A 166 3.26 4.65 -12.86
N ALA A 167 3.62 5.10 -11.68
CA ALA A 167 4.59 4.47 -10.79
C ALA A 167 3.93 4.09 -9.45
N VAL A 168 4.41 3.01 -8.86
CA VAL A 168 3.90 2.47 -7.58
C VAL A 168 5.05 2.17 -6.62
N ASP A 169 4.75 2.01 -5.33
CA ASP A 169 5.70 1.67 -4.26
C ASP A 169 6.89 2.64 -4.17
N THR A 170 6.62 3.94 -4.32
CA THR A 170 7.67 4.96 -4.35
C THR A 170 8.30 5.16 -2.99
N ASN A 171 9.61 4.94 -2.90
CA ASN A 171 10.44 5.18 -1.71
C ASN A 171 11.41 6.33 -1.96
N ILE A 172 11.55 7.22 -0.98
CA ILE A 172 12.43 8.39 -1.06
C ILE A 172 13.37 8.40 0.13
N PHE A 173 14.67 8.52 -0.11
CA PHE A 173 15.65 8.61 0.95
C PHE A 173 16.83 9.49 0.58
N TYR A 174 17.49 10.03 1.60
CA TYR A 174 18.68 10.86 1.45
C TYR A 174 19.92 10.06 1.81
N LYS A 175 20.86 9.91 0.85
CA LYS A 175 22.14 9.23 1.04
C LYS A 175 23.22 9.86 0.17
N ASP A 176 24.44 9.97 0.69
CA ASP A 176 25.61 10.49 -0.01
C ASP A 176 25.37 11.90 -0.60
N LYS A 177 24.74 12.78 0.18
CA LYS A 177 24.37 14.15 -0.19
C LYS A 177 23.44 14.25 -1.40
N LYS A 178 22.69 13.16 -1.71
CA LYS A 178 21.73 13.10 -2.81
C LYS A 178 20.41 12.51 -2.33
N TRP A 179 19.36 12.95 -2.96
CA TRP A 179 18.05 12.32 -2.86
C TRP A 179 17.94 11.19 -3.87
N TRP A 180 17.45 10.06 -3.38
CA TRP A 180 17.16 8.89 -4.19
C TRP A 180 15.66 8.65 -4.17
N LEU A 181 15.11 8.30 -5.34
CA LEU A 181 13.74 7.89 -5.51
C LEU A 181 13.77 6.53 -6.21
N LEU A 182 13.18 5.52 -5.57
CA LEU A 182 13.02 4.17 -6.12
C LEU A 182 11.53 3.92 -6.29
N THR A 183 11.14 3.36 -7.42
CA THR A 183 9.73 3.04 -7.74
C THR A 183 9.65 1.86 -8.70
N ASN A 184 8.50 1.21 -8.81
CA ASN A 184 8.17 0.14 -9.76
C ASN A 184 7.40 0.68 -10.96
#